data_670f181cbdbc5c1c7ea282e8a9543522
#
_entry.id   670f181cbdbc5c1c7ea282e8a9543522
#
_cell.length_a   1.000
_cell.length_b   1.000
_cell.length_c   1.000
_cell.angle_alpha   90.00
_cell.angle_beta   90.00
_cell.angle_gamma   90.00
#
_symmetry.space_group_name_H-M   'P 1'
#
loop_
_entity.id
_entity.type
_entity.pdbx_description
1 polymer ?
#
loop_
_entity_poly.entity_id
_entity_poly.type
_entity_poly.pdbx_seq_one_letter_code
_entity_poly.pdbx_strand_id
1 'polypeptide(L)'
;MIQDNFEHKTPYEWCVEYNIRPLDLNEWPEEWYGSKEVHFFEMYLISRDEFLEMISKCTVKPNSQPRKTERYLEYRLYGLVPYNISSIQSAIQYGHAVQEYNNLMIDGKSDMQSVKFEKDLIESSRVGFNKWRKKDKTFIILNGGTTNDTIGDKWYGSLQKSRDTLQENGILFSEFYEPDLNYSLTAVVFMVDERVFNKTLYPNFEKETLPYSKKKPSQKQLDELDERNAINYEKWVDKIGGPKNAFLREFLSGFKLAN
;
A
#
# COMPACT_ATOMS: atom_id res chain seq x y z
N MET A 1 -30.38 -18.04 -14.16
CA MET A 1 -29.80 -16.79 -14.64
C MET A 1 -28.32 -16.86 -14.27
N ILE A 2 -27.48 -17.16 -15.24
CA ILE A 2 -26.02 -17.14 -15.09
C ILE A 2 -25.68 -15.67 -15.11
N GLN A 3 -25.23 -15.12 -13.98
CA GLN A 3 -24.57 -13.82 -13.96
C GLN A 3 -23.22 -14.02 -14.67
N ASP A 4 -23.16 -13.63 -15.92
CA ASP A 4 -21.90 -13.45 -16.62
C ASP A 4 -21.15 -12.31 -15.90
N ASN A 5 -20.24 -12.67 -15.03
CA ASN A 5 -19.25 -11.74 -14.49
C ASN A 5 -18.30 -11.38 -15.64
N PHE A 6 -18.68 -10.42 -16.47
CA PHE A 6 -17.78 -9.83 -17.45
C PHE A 6 -16.72 -9.04 -16.68
N GLU A 7 -15.59 -9.67 -16.46
CA GLU A 7 -14.45 -9.02 -15.85
C GLU A 7 -13.89 -7.99 -16.84
N HIS A 8 -13.88 -6.71 -16.43
CA HIS A 8 -13.32 -5.61 -17.22
C HIS A 8 -12.01 -5.17 -16.56
N LYS A 9 -10.97 -5.14 -17.36
CA LYS A 9 -9.63 -4.71 -16.96
C LYS A 9 -9.08 -3.71 -17.97
N THR A 10 -8.07 -2.96 -17.56
CA THR A 10 -7.31 -2.16 -18.52
C THR A 10 -6.53 -3.07 -19.47
N PRO A 11 -6.23 -2.64 -20.69
CA PRO A 11 -5.35 -3.40 -21.58
C PRO A 11 -4.04 -3.80 -20.95
N TYR A 12 -3.46 -2.95 -20.09
CA TYR A 12 -2.25 -3.26 -19.33
C TYR A 12 -2.45 -4.45 -18.37
N GLU A 13 -3.53 -4.44 -17.59
CA GLU A 13 -3.84 -5.53 -16.66
C GLU A 13 -4.07 -6.86 -17.40
N TRP A 14 -4.72 -6.82 -18.58
CA TRP A 14 -4.86 -7.98 -19.45
C TRP A 14 -3.51 -8.46 -20.00
N CYS A 15 -2.64 -7.55 -20.43
CA CYS A 15 -1.29 -7.92 -20.86
C CYS A 15 -0.50 -8.65 -19.76
N VAL A 16 -0.57 -8.17 -18.52
CA VAL A 16 0.06 -8.82 -17.38
C VAL A 16 -0.51 -10.21 -17.15
N GLU A 17 -1.85 -10.36 -17.23
CA GLU A 17 -2.53 -11.64 -17.04
C GLU A 17 -2.14 -12.68 -18.09
N TYR A 18 -2.05 -12.26 -19.35
CA TYR A 18 -1.67 -13.15 -20.47
C TYR A 18 -0.15 -13.24 -20.69
N ASN A 19 0.64 -12.66 -19.79
CA ASN A 19 2.11 -12.64 -19.89
C ASN A 19 2.63 -12.08 -21.24
N ILE A 20 1.94 -11.07 -21.75
CA ILE A 20 2.34 -10.30 -22.90
C ILE A 20 3.16 -9.11 -22.36
N ARG A 21 4.32 -8.85 -22.92
CA ARG A 21 5.02 -7.61 -22.61
C ARG A 21 4.16 -6.43 -23.06
N PRO A 22 3.77 -5.51 -22.15
CA PRO A 22 3.23 -4.24 -22.59
C PRO A 22 4.39 -3.49 -23.19
N LEU A 23 4.37 -3.40 -24.50
CA LEU A 23 5.11 -3.07 -25.21
C LEU A 23 5.80 -2.20 -26.03
N ASP A 24 6.58 -2.33 -26.74
CA ASP A 24 6.90 -1.50 -27.88
C ASP A 24 5.58 -1.02 -28.53
N LEU A 25 5.23 0.20 -28.21
CA LEU A 25 4.03 0.87 -28.71
C LEU A 25 3.90 0.78 -30.25
N ASN A 26 5.01 0.57 -30.95
CA ASN A 26 5.06 0.39 -32.41
C ASN A 26 4.48 -0.94 -32.91
N GLU A 27 4.22 -1.91 -32.03
CA GLU A 27 3.65 -3.21 -32.39
C GLU A 27 2.13 -3.27 -32.24
N TRP A 28 1.50 -2.21 -31.74
CA TRP A 28 0.07 -2.16 -31.51
C TRP A 28 -0.66 -1.40 -32.64
N PRO A 29 -1.91 -1.73 -32.97
CA PRO A 29 -2.67 -1.01 -33.99
C PRO A 29 -2.81 0.48 -33.71
N GLU A 30 -2.63 1.30 -34.74
CA GLU A 30 -2.62 2.77 -34.65
C GLU A 30 -3.95 3.34 -34.12
N GLU A 31 -5.05 2.65 -34.34
CA GLU A 31 -6.41 2.96 -33.85
C GLU A 31 -6.53 2.94 -32.31
N TRP A 32 -5.57 2.32 -31.61
CA TRP A 32 -5.54 2.27 -30.14
C TRP A 32 -4.79 3.43 -29.52
N TYR A 33 -4.04 4.13 -30.33
CA TYR A 33 -3.30 5.29 -29.88
C TYR A 33 -4.10 6.57 -29.91
N GLY A 34 -5.37 6.53 -30.25
CA GLY A 34 -6.42 7.59 -30.31
C GLY A 34 -6.09 9.03 -29.95
N SER A 35 -4.90 9.41 -29.91
CA SER A 35 -4.12 10.61 -29.63
C SER A 35 -2.93 10.21 -28.76
N LYS A 36 -1.79 9.97 -29.32
CA LYS A 36 -0.40 9.99 -28.78
C LYS A 36 -0.16 9.93 -27.27
N GLU A 37 -1.11 9.50 -26.42
CA GLU A 37 -1.00 9.51 -24.99
C GLU A 37 -1.22 8.10 -24.41
N VAL A 38 -0.31 7.71 -23.57
CA VAL A 38 -0.20 6.46 -22.79
C VAL A 38 -1.48 6.11 -22.01
N HIS A 39 -2.44 7.02 -21.94
CA HIS A 39 -3.64 6.93 -21.12
C HIS A 39 -4.64 5.82 -21.49
N PHE A 40 -4.72 5.41 -22.76
CA PHE A 40 -5.69 4.39 -23.15
C PHE A 40 -5.39 3.04 -22.45
N PHE A 41 -4.12 2.67 -22.36
CA PHE A 41 -3.71 1.41 -21.75
C PHE A 41 -4.00 1.30 -20.26
N GLU A 42 -4.03 2.43 -19.56
CA GLU A 42 -4.14 2.46 -18.11
C GLU A 42 -5.51 2.93 -17.61
N MET A 43 -6.32 3.54 -18.47
CA MET A 43 -7.54 4.23 -18.03
C MET A 43 -8.85 3.59 -18.49
N TYR A 44 -8.88 2.90 -19.61
CA TYR A 44 -10.10 2.32 -20.14
C TYR A 44 -10.23 0.85 -19.74
N LEU A 45 -11.38 0.49 -19.17
CA LEU A 45 -11.72 -0.88 -18.85
C LEU A 45 -12.34 -1.54 -20.08
N ILE A 46 -11.76 -2.62 -20.54
CA ILE A 46 -12.25 -3.43 -21.63
C ILE A 46 -12.53 -4.86 -21.15
N SER A 47 -13.46 -5.52 -21.82
CA SER A 47 -13.74 -6.93 -21.58
C SER A 47 -12.58 -7.81 -22.09
N ARG A 48 -12.55 -9.05 -21.60
CA ARG A 48 -11.60 -10.06 -22.08
C ARG A 48 -11.70 -10.27 -23.59
N ASP A 49 -12.91 -10.31 -24.12
CA ASP A 49 -13.15 -10.59 -25.55
C ASP A 49 -12.68 -9.43 -26.43
N GLU A 50 -12.92 -8.19 -26.01
CA GLU A 50 -12.38 -7.00 -26.66
C GLU A 50 -10.85 -7.02 -26.63
N PHE A 51 -10.22 -7.37 -25.49
CA PHE A 51 -8.78 -7.52 -25.42
C PHE A 51 -8.25 -8.60 -26.38
N LEU A 52 -8.86 -9.78 -26.42
CA LEU A 52 -8.45 -10.86 -27.32
C LEU A 52 -8.63 -10.51 -28.80
N GLU A 53 -9.71 -9.80 -29.15
CA GLU A 53 -9.90 -9.26 -30.48
C GLU A 53 -8.78 -8.28 -30.86
N MET A 54 -8.46 -7.38 -29.93
CA MET A 54 -7.42 -6.39 -30.09
C MET A 54 -6.08 -7.07 -30.40
N ILE A 55 -5.61 -8.01 -29.57
CA ILE A 55 -4.32 -8.68 -29.78
C ILE A 55 -4.31 -9.63 -30.97
N SER A 56 -5.47 -10.10 -31.47
CA SER A 56 -5.53 -10.92 -32.69
C SER A 56 -5.06 -10.15 -33.92
N LYS A 57 -5.12 -8.82 -33.88
CA LYS A 57 -4.66 -7.90 -34.92
C LYS A 57 -3.15 -7.57 -34.81
N CYS A 58 -2.52 -8.02 -33.73
CA CYS A 58 -1.09 -7.78 -33.45
C CYS A 58 -0.26 -9.04 -33.74
N THR A 59 1.04 -8.86 -33.91
CA THR A 59 2.00 -9.97 -34.07
C THR A 59 2.23 -10.75 -32.75
N VAL A 60 1.81 -10.18 -31.63
CA VAL A 60 1.98 -10.76 -30.28
C VAL A 60 0.85 -11.76 -30.01
N LYS A 61 1.21 -13.00 -29.71
CA LYS A 61 0.25 -14.03 -29.32
C LYS A 61 0.17 -14.12 -27.79
N PRO A 62 -1.05 -14.12 -27.20
CA PRO A 62 -1.21 -14.37 -25.80
C PRO A 62 -0.74 -15.78 -25.44
N ASN A 63 -0.24 -15.96 -24.24
CA ASN A 63 -0.06 -17.30 -23.70
C ASN A 63 -1.42 -18.02 -23.66
N SER A 64 -1.43 -19.28 -24.08
CA SER A 64 -2.67 -20.09 -24.21
C SER A 64 -3.43 -20.31 -22.90
N GLN A 65 -2.84 -19.94 -21.76
CA GLN A 65 -3.51 -19.94 -20.46
C GLN A 65 -3.19 -18.65 -19.70
N PRO A 66 -4.22 -17.96 -19.19
CA PRO A 66 -4.00 -16.88 -18.24
C PRO A 66 -3.22 -17.44 -17.05
N ARG A 67 -2.26 -16.67 -16.53
CA ARG A 67 -1.67 -16.99 -15.23
C ARG A 67 -2.84 -17.18 -14.24
N LYS A 68 -2.74 -18.17 -13.34
CA LYS A 68 -3.62 -18.23 -12.17
C LYS A 68 -3.69 -16.82 -11.63
N THR A 69 -4.87 -16.22 -11.72
CA THR A 69 -5.09 -14.83 -11.28
C THR A 69 -4.53 -14.69 -9.88
N GLU A 70 -3.49 -13.88 -9.73
CA GLU A 70 -3.06 -13.51 -8.40
C GLU A 70 -4.30 -12.95 -7.71
N ARG A 71 -4.61 -13.52 -6.54
CA ARG A 71 -5.75 -13.07 -5.77
C ARG A 71 -5.70 -11.56 -5.65
N TYR A 72 -6.81 -10.90 -5.97
CA TYR A 72 -6.95 -9.47 -5.77
C TYR A 72 -6.64 -9.13 -4.31
N LEU A 73 -5.70 -8.21 -4.10
CA LEU A 73 -5.38 -7.67 -2.79
C LEU A 73 -6.19 -6.39 -2.60
N GLU A 74 -6.97 -6.32 -1.52
CA GLU A 74 -7.64 -5.10 -1.08
C GLU A 74 -6.61 -4.10 -0.55
N TYR A 75 -6.82 -2.82 -0.87
CA TYR A 75 -6.02 -1.72 -0.35
C TYR A 75 -6.87 -0.79 0.51
N ARG A 76 -6.29 -0.28 1.58
CA ARG A 76 -6.93 0.70 2.46
C ARG A 76 -6.01 1.89 2.67
N LEU A 77 -6.59 3.08 2.71
CA LEU A 77 -5.87 4.29 3.04
C LEU A 77 -5.99 4.55 4.54
N TYR A 78 -4.88 4.40 5.24
CA TYR A 78 -4.78 4.64 6.67
C TYR A 78 -4.34 6.07 6.92
N GLY A 79 -4.89 6.70 7.96
CA GLY A 79 -4.47 8.00 8.41
C GLY A 79 -4.32 8.07 9.91
N LEU A 80 -3.28 8.74 10.36
CA LEU A 80 -3.03 9.08 11.73
C LEU A 80 -3.43 10.54 11.93
N VAL A 81 -4.31 10.81 12.91
CA VAL A 81 -4.71 12.16 13.29
C VAL A 81 -4.54 12.34 14.80
N PRO A 82 -4.29 13.56 15.29
CA PRO A 82 -4.14 13.78 16.72
C PRO A 82 -5.50 13.78 17.43
N TYR A 83 -5.53 13.31 18.67
CA TYR A 83 -6.75 13.32 19.50
C TYR A 83 -7.00 14.67 20.19
N ASN A 84 -6.01 15.55 20.20
CA ASN A 84 -6.09 16.86 20.89
C ASN A 84 -6.66 18.00 20.04
N ILE A 85 -7.29 17.66 18.92
CA ILE A 85 -8.15 18.54 18.12
C ILE A 85 -9.55 17.97 18.07
N SER A 86 -10.55 18.78 17.69
CA SER A 86 -11.94 18.28 17.60
C SER A 86 -12.09 17.21 16.51
N SER A 87 -13.11 16.33 16.65
CA SER A 87 -13.39 15.30 15.64
C SER A 87 -13.65 15.87 14.26
N ILE A 88 -14.29 17.05 14.16
CA ILE A 88 -14.51 17.74 12.88
C ILE A 88 -13.17 18.22 12.30
N GLN A 89 -12.32 18.82 13.11
CA GLN A 89 -10.98 19.23 12.66
C GLN A 89 -10.15 18.01 12.24
N SER A 90 -10.17 16.91 13.00
CA SER A 90 -9.48 15.69 12.62
C SER A 90 -9.91 15.18 11.24
N ALA A 91 -11.22 15.22 10.95
CA ALA A 91 -11.73 14.81 9.64
C ALA A 91 -11.28 15.74 8.51
N ILE A 92 -11.27 17.07 8.75
CA ILE A 92 -10.77 18.06 7.79
C ILE A 92 -9.27 17.86 7.52
N GLN A 93 -8.47 17.71 8.57
CA GLN A 93 -7.02 17.51 8.46
C GLN A 93 -6.68 16.20 7.73
N TYR A 94 -7.43 15.16 8.03
CA TYR A 94 -7.34 13.90 7.29
C TYR A 94 -7.63 14.09 5.80
N GLY A 95 -8.71 14.82 5.48
CA GLY A 95 -9.09 15.16 4.09
C GLY A 95 -7.96 15.89 3.34
N HIS A 96 -7.31 16.86 3.99
CA HIS A 96 -6.17 17.58 3.42
C HIS A 96 -5.01 16.63 3.13
N ALA A 97 -4.63 15.78 4.08
CA ALA A 97 -3.55 14.81 3.88
C ALA A 97 -3.87 13.76 2.80
N VAL A 98 -5.15 13.36 2.64
CA VAL A 98 -5.60 12.50 1.52
C VAL A 98 -5.42 13.23 0.19
N GLN A 99 -5.74 14.53 0.12
CA GLN A 99 -5.52 15.30 -1.10
C GLN A 99 -4.02 15.40 -1.43
N GLU A 100 -3.18 15.62 -0.44
CA GLU A 100 -1.72 15.62 -0.64
C GLU A 100 -1.21 14.23 -1.09
N TYR A 101 -1.80 13.14 -0.59
CA TYR A 101 -1.48 11.80 -1.08
C TYR A 101 -1.88 11.61 -2.55
N ASN A 102 -3.03 12.12 -2.95
CA ASN A 102 -3.45 12.10 -4.35
C ASN A 102 -2.48 12.89 -5.24
N ASN A 103 -2.07 14.11 -4.82
CA ASN A 103 -1.10 14.93 -5.55
C ASN A 103 0.23 14.17 -5.70
N LEU A 104 0.73 13.56 -4.62
CA LEU A 104 1.95 12.75 -4.64
C LEU A 104 1.85 11.58 -5.61
N MET A 105 0.72 10.86 -5.64
CA MET A 105 0.52 9.70 -6.50
C MET A 105 0.29 10.07 -7.96
N ILE A 106 -0.39 11.16 -8.25
CA ILE A 106 -0.75 11.58 -9.61
C ILE A 106 0.39 12.40 -10.21
N ASP A 107 0.84 13.45 -9.52
CA ASP A 107 1.79 14.43 -10.02
C ASP A 107 3.24 14.13 -9.62
N GLY A 108 3.44 13.14 -8.74
CA GLY A 108 4.77 12.76 -8.22
C GLY A 108 5.33 13.74 -7.20
N LYS A 109 4.53 14.69 -6.72
CA LYS A 109 4.92 15.69 -5.71
C LYS A 109 3.72 16.10 -4.85
N SER A 110 4.00 16.61 -3.67
CA SER A 110 3.05 17.26 -2.78
C SER A 110 3.71 18.51 -2.21
N ASP A 111 2.98 19.62 -2.16
CA ASP A 111 3.52 20.90 -1.70
C ASP A 111 3.73 20.94 -0.18
N MET A 112 2.97 20.14 0.57
CA MET A 112 3.08 20.03 2.03
C MET A 112 4.10 18.95 2.47
N GLN A 113 4.68 18.23 1.54
CA GLN A 113 5.59 17.13 1.84
C GLN A 113 6.97 17.64 2.26
N SER A 114 7.38 17.36 3.50
CA SER A 114 8.70 17.71 4.01
C SER A 114 9.80 16.72 3.56
N VAL A 115 9.40 15.53 3.12
CA VAL A 115 10.28 14.45 2.66
C VAL A 115 10.15 14.22 1.17
N LYS A 116 11.29 14.12 0.49
CA LYS A 116 11.30 13.69 -0.91
C LYS A 116 11.42 12.18 -0.98
N PHE A 117 10.48 11.54 -1.65
CA PHE A 117 10.52 10.11 -1.94
C PHE A 117 11.17 9.86 -3.29
N GLU A 118 11.88 8.74 -3.39
CA GLU A 118 12.43 8.26 -4.65
C GLU A 118 11.30 7.99 -5.67
N LYS A 119 11.56 8.36 -6.93
CA LYS A 119 10.58 8.23 -8.00
C LYS A 119 10.09 6.79 -8.17
N ASP A 120 11.00 5.82 -8.09
CA ASP A 120 10.68 4.39 -8.22
C ASP A 120 9.74 3.90 -7.10
N LEU A 121 9.87 4.45 -5.88
CA LEU A 121 8.96 4.15 -4.78
C LEU A 121 7.55 4.69 -5.05
N ILE A 122 7.44 5.90 -5.58
CA ILE A 122 6.16 6.49 -5.97
C ILE A 122 5.52 5.65 -7.09
N GLU A 123 6.26 5.33 -8.13
CA GLU A 123 5.77 4.56 -9.28
C GLU A 123 5.30 3.15 -8.88
N SER A 124 6.08 2.44 -8.07
CA SER A 124 5.69 1.11 -7.58
C SER A 124 4.45 1.15 -6.68
N SER A 125 4.23 2.25 -5.96
CA SER A 125 3.06 2.44 -5.08
C SER A 125 1.78 2.78 -5.85
N ARG A 126 1.89 3.28 -7.10
CA ARG A 126 0.74 3.65 -7.94
C ARG A 126 -0.19 2.47 -8.24
N VAL A 127 0.33 1.26 -8.30
CA VAL A 127 -0.51 0.06 -8.53
C VAL A 127 -1.54 -0.10 -7.42
N GLY A 128 -1.10 -0.08 -6.16
CA GLY A 128 -2.00 -0.15 -5.00
C GLY A 128 -2.95 1.05 -4.92
N PHE A 129 -2.41 2.26 -5.16
CA PHE A 129 -3.20 3.49 -5.18
C PHE A 129 -4.32 3.44 -6.24
N ASN A 130 -4.02 2.99 -7.46
CA ASN A 130 -5.02 2.88 -8.52
C ASN A 130 -6.11 1.85 -8.20
N LYS A 131 -5.77 0.72 -7.59
CA LYS A 131 -6.74 -0.26 -7.10
C LYS A 131 -7.64 0.34 -6.03
N TRP A 132 -7.05 0.98 -5.02
CA TRP A 132 -7.80 1.64 -3.95
C TRP A 132 -8.74 2.72 -4.47
N ARG A 133 -8.26 3.70 -5.26
CA ARG A 133 -9.08 4.83 -5.72
C ARG A 133 -10.23 4.43 -6.64
N LYS A 134 -10.04 3.36 -7.44
CA LYS A 134 -11.06 2.88 -8.38
C LYS A 134 -12.08 1.96 -7.71
N LYS A 135 -11.65 1.06 -6.83
CA LYS A 135 -12.47 -0.02 -6.30
C LYS A 135 -12.66 0.04 -4.79
N ASP A 136 -11.61 -0.05 -4.03
CA ASP A 136 -11.70 -0.34 -2.58
C ASP A 136 -12.22 0.86 -1.78
N LYS A 137 -11.68 2.05 -2.00
CA LYS A 137 -12.11 3.34 -1.42
C LYS A 137 -12.30 3.31 0.11
N THR A 138 -11.65 2.38 0.78
CA THR A 138 -11.75 2.24 2.24
C THR A 138 -10.76 3.16 2.92
N PHE A 139 -11.26 3.94 3.88
CA PHE A 139 -10.49 4.83 4.74
C PHE A 139 -10.49 4.30 6.16
N ILE A 140 -9.33 4.32 6.83
CA ILE A 140 -9.17 3.95 8.23
C ILE A 140 -8.48 5.12 8.94
N ILE A 141 -9.16 5.72 9.90
CA ILE A 141 -8.63 6.84 10.67
C ILE A 141 -8.26 6.35 12.07
N LEU A 142 -7.01 6.53 12.43
CA LEU A 142 -6.42 6.08 13.68
C LEU A 142 -6.02 7.27 14.54
N ASN A 143 -6.09 7.08 15.86
CA ASN A 143 -5.56 8.02 16.81
C ASN A 143 -4.02 7.98 16.77
N GLY A 144 -3.41 9.00 16.18
CA GLY A 144 -1.96 9.16 16.04
C GLY A 144 -1.27 9.84 17.23
N GLY A 145 -2.01 10.16 18.29
CA GLY A 145 -1.47 10.79 19.50
C GLY A 145 -1.67 12.29 19.53
N THR A 146 -0.61 13.05 19.76
CA THR A 146 -0.65 14.51 19.94
C THR A 146 0.13 15.24 18.88
N THR A 147 -0.25 16.48 18.61
CA THR A 147 0.44 17.41 17.71
C THR A 147 1.14 18.56 18.43
N ASN A 148 0.92 18.75 19.73
CA ASN A 148 1.38 19.91 20.49
C ASN A 148 2.42 19.61 21.57
N ASP A 149 2.99 18.42 21.60
CA ASP A 149 4.12 18.12 22.47
C ASP A 149 5.40 18.76 21.91
N THR A 150 6.36 19.06 22.80
CA THR A 150 7.64 19.66 22.39
C THR A 150 8.82 18.82 22.89
N ILE A 151 9.93 18.87 22.12
CA ILE A 151 11.25 18.44 22.55
C ILE A 151 12.17 19.66 22.46
N GLY A 152 12.54 20.22 23.62
CA GLY A 152 13.20 21.52 23.68
C GLY A 152 12.30 22.61 23.11
N ASP A 153 12.80 23.40 22.17
CA ASP A 153 12.08 24.50 21.51
C ASP A 153 11.31 24.08 20.26
N LYS A 154 11.29 22.77 19.95
CA LYS A 154 10.63 22.25 18.73
C LYS A 154 9.36 21.52 19.07
N TRP A 155 8.32 21.76 18.29
CA TRP A 155 7.11 20.93 18.29
C TRP A 155 7.45 19.51 17.84
N TYR A 156 7.21 18.53 18.69
CA TYR A 156 7.52 17.13 18.40
C TYR A 156 6.58 16.19 19.15
N GLY A 157 5.33 16.15 18.74
CA GLY A 157 4.34 15.28 19.35
C GLY A 157 4.50 13.81 18.94
N SER A 158 3.66 12.96 19.52
CA SER A 158 3.65 11.53 19.19
C SER A 158 3.25 11.26 17.75
N LEU A 159 2.44 12.13 17.13
CA LEU A 159 2.13 12.04 15.70
C LEU A 159 3.39 12.23 14.84
N GLN A 160 4.27 13.19 15.21
CA GLN A 160 5.54 13.39 14.51
C GLN A 160 6.46 12.17 14.64
N LYS A 161 6.53 11.55 15.82
CA LYS A 161 7.29 10.30 16.03
C LYS A 161 6.79 9.18 15.13
N SER A 162 5.48 9.02 15.04
CA SER A 162 4.87 8.01 14.17
C SER A 162 5.20 8.27 12.70
N ARG A 163 5.16 9.52 12.27
CA ARG A 163 5.54 9.93 10.93
C ARG A 163 7.02 9.62 10.64
N ASP A 164 7.93 9.96 11.57
CA ASP A 164 9.35 9.68 11.42
C ASP A 164 9.63 8.18 11.37
N THR A 165 8.93 7.40 12.19
CA THR A 165 9.01 5.92 12.15
C THR A 165 8.55 5.34 10.79
N LEU A 166 7.50 5.89 10.16
CA LEU A 166 7.11 5.51 8.81
C LEU A 166 8.21 5.82 7.80
N GLN A 167 8.82 7.01 7.90
CA GLN A 167 9.92 7.42 7.03
C GLN A 167 11.14 6.51 7.15
N GLU A 168 11.58 6.22 8.37
CA GLU A 168 12.73 5.34 8.67
C GLU A 168 12.55 3.93 8.11
N ASN A 169 11.31 3.46 8.02
CA ASN A 169 10.97 2.16 7.46
C ASN A 169 10.60 2.20 5.96
N GLY A 170 10.86 3.32 5.30
CA GLY A 170 10.68 3.47 3.85
C GLY A 170 9.23 3.35 3.39
N ILE A 171 8.27 3.69 4.27
CA ILE A 171 6.85 3.75 3.92
C ILE A 171 6.58 5.06 3.21
N LEU A 172 5.92 4.99 2.06
CA LEU A 172 5.45 6.17 1.37
C LEU A 172 4.19 6.71 2.04
N PHE A 173 4.21 7.99 2.40
CA PHE A 173 3.10 8.67 3.06
C PHE A 173 2.95 10.10 2.53
N SER A 174 1.82 10.72 2.81
CA SER A 174 1.66 12.18 2.77
C SER A 174 1.43 12.71 4.17
N GLU A 175 1.70 13.98 4.34
CA GLU A 175 1.58 14.69 5.61
C GLU A 175 0.88 16.02 5.38
N PHE A 176 0.21 16.51 6.41
CA PHE A 176 -0.40 17.83 6.37
C PHE A 176 -0.06 18.63 7.63
N TYR A 177 0.48 19.83 7.40
CA TYR A 177 0.82 20.80 8.42
C TYR A 177 -0.20 21.93 8.37
N GLU A 178 -0.90 22.15 9.48
CA GLU A 178 -1.96 23.16 9.56
C GLU A 178 -1.40 24.56 9.82
N PRO A 179 -1.52 25.50 8.87
CA PRO A 179 -0.99 26.85 9.03
C PRO A 179 -1.57 27.58 10.24
N ASP A 180 -2.87 27.42 10.51
CA ASP A 180 -3.56 28.07 11.62
C ASP A 180 -3.17 27.52 12.99
N LEU A 181 -2.47 26.37 13.02
CA LEU A 181 -1.91 25.76 14.23
C LEU A 181 -0.37 25.82 14.25
N ASN A 182 0.21 26.95 13.86
CA ASN A 182 1.65 27.18 13.81
C ASN A 182 2.41 26.11 13.01
N TYR A 183 1.83 25.67 11.89
CA TYR A 183 2.38 24.59 11.06
C TYR A 183 2.64 23.30 11.83
N SER A 184 1.78 22.98 12.80
CA SER A 184 1.82 21.69 13.47
C SER A 184 1.39 20.58 12.54
N LEU A 185 2.06 19.42 12.61
CA LEU A 185 1.63 18.21 11.88
C LEU A 185 0.28 17.73 12.41
N THR A 186 -0.72 17.65 11.56
CA THR A 186 -2.09 17.32 11.94
C THR A 186 -2.66 16.08 11.27
N ALA A 187 -2.03 15.57 10.23
CA ALA A 187 -2.38 14.29 9.65
C ALA A 187 -1.20 13.66 8.91
N VAL A 188 -1.15 12.32 8.92
CA VAL A 188 -0.24 11.51 8.11
C VAL A 188 -1.05 10.40 7.45
N VAL A 189 -0.94 10.23 6.13
CA VAL A 189 -1.74 9.26 5.36
C VAL A 189 -0.82 8.34 4.56
N PHE A 190 -1.09 7.03 4.58
CA PHE A 190 -0.33 6.01 3.87
C PHE A 190 -1.20 4.83 3.44
N MET A 191 -0.76 4.13 2.41
CA MET A 191 -1.47 2.98 1.85
C MET A 191 -1.06 1.68 2.54
N VAL A 192 -2.03 0.80 2.75
CA VAL A 192 -1.83 -0.52 3.37
C VAL A 192 -2.57 -1.58 2.55
N ASP A 193 -1.90 -2.66 2.21
CA ASP A 193 -2.52 -3.79 1.49
C ASP A 193 -3.11 -4.85 2.44
N GLU A 194 -3.96 -5.71 1.90
CA GLU A 194 -4.70 -6.75 2.62
C GLU A 194 -3.82 -7.63 3.49
N ARG A 195 -2.59 -7.90 3.08
CA ARG A 195 -1.66 -8.76 3.80
C ARG A 195 -1.27 -8.20 5.16
N VAL A 196 -1.41 -6.91 5.36
CA VAL A 196 -1.15 -6.24 6.65
C VAL A 196 -2.34 -6.33 7.59
N PHE A 197 -3.56 -6.08 7.14
CA PHE A 197 -4.71 -5.97 8.04
C PHE A 197 -5.57 -7.25 8.15
N ASN A 198 -5.55 -8.13 7.16
CA ASN A 198 -6.35 -9.35 7.16
C ASN A 198 -5.62 -10.50 7.88
N LYS A 199 -5.73 -10.53 9.21
CA LYS A 199 -5.06 -11.52 10.05
C LYS A 199 -5.61 -12.94 9.87
N THR A 200 -6.82 -13.10 9.34
CA THR A 200 -7.41 -14.41 9.08
C THR A 200 -6.71 -15.12 7.92
N LEU A 201 -6.44 -14.38 6.85
CA LEU A 201 -5.76 -14.94 5.67
C LEU A 201 -4.25 -14.91 5.78
N TYR A 202 -3.74 -13.95 6.50
CA TYR A 202 -2.33 -13.70 6.75
C TYR A 202 -2.09 -13.62 8.26
N PRO A 203 -2.02 -14.76 8.97
CA PRO A 203 -1.85 -14.76 10.42
C PRO A 203 -0.54 -14.10 10.85
N ASN A 204 -0.49 -13.66 12.11
CA ASN A 204 0.74 -13.12 12.67
C ASN A 204 1.82 -14.22 12.75
N PHE A 205 3.07 -13.78 12.76
CA PHE A 205 4.16 -14.68 13.09
C PHE A 205 4.03 -15.15 14.54
N GLU A 206 4.11 -16.46 14.73
CA GLU A 206 4.15 -17.08 16.06
C GLU A 206 5.53 -17.71 16.26
N LYS A 207 6.25 -17.20 17.25
CA LYS A 207 7.55 -17.72 17.61
C LYS A 207 7.39 -19.10 18.23
N GLU A 208 8.11 -20.11 17.71
CA GLU A 208 8.18 -21.41 18.35
C GLU A 208 8.82 -21.30 19.72
N THR A 209 8.32 -22.09 20.66
CA THR A 209 8.87 -22.21 22.01
C THR A 209 9.22 -23.66 22.30
N LEU A 210 10.22 -23.88 23.14
CA LEU A 210 10.51 -25.22 23.59
C LEU A 210 9.34 -25.75 24.45
N PRO A 211 9.00 -27.05 24.31
CA PRO A 211 8.00 -27.66 25.16
C PRO A 211 8.44 -27.60 26.64
N TYR A 212 7.45 -27.40 27.51
CA TYR A 212 7.73 -27.37 28.96
C TYR A 212 8.47 -28.63 29.39
N SER A 213 9.62 -28.44 30.05
CA SER A 213 10.42 -29.52 30.64
C SER A 213 10.91 -29.09 32.02
N LYS A 214 10.99 -30.05 32.96
CA LYS A 214 11.57 -29.81 34.29
C LYS A 214 13.10 -29.56 34.22
N LYS A 215 13.75 -29.97 33.13
CA LYS A 215 15.18 -29.73 32.90
C LYS A 215 15.36 -28.43 32.11
N LYS A 216 16.31 -27.59 32.52
CA LYS A 216 16.67 -26.41 31.73
C LYS A 216 17.17 -26.85 30.35
N PRO A 217 16.78 -26.15 29.27
CA PRO A 217 17.28 -26.44 27.93
C PRO A 217 18.80 -26.20 27.87
N SER A 218 19.50 -26.99 27.08
CA SER A 218 20.89 -26.74 26.76
C SER A 218 21.05 -25.53 25.84
N GLN A 219 22.24 -24.90 25.87
CA GLN A 219 22.53 -23.78 24.95
C GLN A 219 22.31 -24.20 23.48
N LYS A 220 22.77 -25.37 23.09
CA LYS A 220 22.57 -25.92 21.75
C LYS A 220 21.08 -25.98 21.34
N GLN A 221 20.20 -26.38 22.24
CA GLN A 221 18.75 -26.41 21.96
C GLN A 221 18.14 -25.01 21.80
N LEU A 222 18.65 -24.02 22.55
CA LEU A 222 18.25 -22.63 22.39
C LEU A 222 18.72 -22.06 21.05
N ASP A 223 19.97 -22.29 20.69
CA ASP A 223 20.56 -21.84 19.43
C ASP A 223 19.83 -22.43 18.22
N GLU A 224 19.54 -23.74 18.23
CA GLU A 224 18.77 -24.42 17.19
C GLU A 224 17.32 -23.90 17.08
N LEU A 225 16.71 -23.52 18.21
CA LEU A 225 15.37 -22.93 18.22
C LEU A 225 15.38 -21.52 17.62
N ASP A 226 16.38 -20.72 17.99
CA ASP A 226 16.49 -19.36 17.48
C ASP A 226 16.77 -19.35 15.97
N GLU A 227 17.61 -20.26 15.47
CA GLU A 227 17.84 -20.43 14.04
C GLU A 227 16.53 -20.80 13.29
N ARG A 228 15.76 -21.77 13.79
CA ARG A 228 14.47 -22.13 13.20
C ARG A 228 13.50 -20.96 13.20
N ASN A 229 13.43 -20.24 14.32
CA ASN A 229 12.57 -19.07 14.42
C ASN A 229 12.96 -17.96 13.42
N ALA A 230 14.26 -17.74 13.21
CA ALA A 230 14.74 -16.78 12.22
C ALA A 230 14.31 -17.18 10.80
N ILE A 231 14.51 -18.45 10.41
CA ILE A 231 14.10 -18.97 9.10
C ILE A 231 12.57 -18.88 8.91
N ASN A 232 11.80 -19.23 9.94
CA ASN A 232 10.33 -19.17 9.88
C ASN A 232 9.82 -17.73 9.82
N TYR A 233 10.51 -16.80 10.48
CA TYR A 233 10.21 -15.37 10.38
C TYR A 233 10.44 -14.82 8.97
N GLU A 234 11.57 -15.15 8.33
CA GLU A 234 11.85 -14.76 6.94
C GLU A 234 10.76 -15.26 5.98
N LYS A 235 10.39 -16.53 6.09
CA LYS A 235 9.30 -17.10 5.28
C LYS A 235 7.95 -16.39 5.52
N TRP A 236 7.68 -16.02 6.76
CA TRP A 236 6.48 -15.26 7.09
C TRP A 236 6.53 -13.84 6.49
N VAL A 237 7.67 -13.15 6.55
CA VAL A 237 7.88 -11.85 5.93
C VAL A 237 7.62 -11.92 4.42
N ASP A 238 8.14 -12.93 3.73
CA ASP A 238 7.87 -13.13 2.31
C ASP A 238 6.37 -13.35 2.03
N LYS A 239 5.72 -14.18 2.84
CA LYS A 239 4.29 -14.49 2.70
C LYS A 239 3.39 -13.27 2.86
N ILE A 240 3.73 -12.32 3.73
CA ILE A 240 2.97 -11.09 3.91
C ILE A 240 3.41 -9.95 2.98
N GLY A 241 4.30 -10.21 2.05
CA GLY A 241 4.69 -9.26 1.01
C GLY A 241 5.89 -8.38 1.34
N GLY A 242 6.76 -8.85 2.23
CA GLY A 242 8.05 -8.25 2.49
C GLY A 242 8.14 -7.43 3.78
N PRO A 243 9.34 -6.88 4.05
CA PRO A 243 9.66 -6.24 5.33
C PRO A 243 8.81 -5.00 5.64
N LYS A 244 8.39 -4.24 4.63
CA LYS A 244 7.49 -3.08 4.83
C LYS A 244 6.14 -3.50 5.40
N ASN A 245 5.57 -4.59 4.91
CA ASN A 245 4.32 -5.12 5.42
C ASN A 245 4.48 -5.73 6.83
N ALA A 246 5.60 -6.39 7.09
CA ALA A 246 5.94 -6.89 8.43
C ALA A 246 6.00 -5.74 9.43
N PHE A 247 6.72 -4.67 9.09
CA PHE A 247 6.77 -3.45 9.89
C PHE A 247 5.37 -2.85 10.09
N LEU A 248 4.60 -2.62 9.02
CA LEU A 248 3.26 -2.04 9.12
C LEU A 248 2.31 -2.89 9.96
N ARG A 249 2.43 -4.21 9.94
CA ARG A 249 1.65 -5.12 10.78
C ARG A 249 1.87 -4.86 12.27
N GLU A 250 3.12 -4.69 12.66
CA GLU A 250 3.51 -4.40 14.04
C GLU A 250 3.15 -2.96 14.41
N PHE A 251 3.54 -2.00 13.58
CA PHE A 251 3.27 -0.58 13.77
C PHE A 251 1.79 -0.29 14.01
N LEU A 252 0.90 -0.81 13.15
CA LEU A 252 -0.54 -0.59 13.25
C LEU A 252 -1.17 -1.26 14.48
N SER A 253 -0.54 -2.26 15.06
CA SER A 253 -1.06 -2.94 16.27
C SER A 253 -1.09 -2.03 17.51
N GLY A 254 -0.28 -0.97 17.51
CA GLY A 254 -0.23 0.01 18.60
C GLY A 254 -1.32 1.09 18.56
N PHE A 255 -2.09 1.17 17.48
CA PHE A 255 -3.08 2.24 17.31
C PHE A 255 -4.51 1.77 17.53
N LYS A 256 -5.36 2.72 17.95
CA LYS A 256 -6.83 2.56 18.04
C LYS A 256 -7.49 3.44 16.99
N LEU A 257 -8.73 3.12 16.64
CA LEU A 257 -9.53 4.01 15.80
C LEU A 257 -9.65 5.39 16.46
N ALA A 258 -9.63 6.43 15.65
CA ALA A 258 -9.96 7.78 16.09
C ALA A 258 -11.45 7.82 16.50
N ASN A 259 -11.75 8.50 17.59
CA ASN A 259 -13.13 8.68 18.12
C ASN A 259 -13.72 9.99 17.60
#